data_7882618d9c320745dd36c09b88ee5b8c
#
_entry.id   7882618d9c320745dd36c09b88ee5b8c
#
_cell.length_a   1.000
_cell.length_b   1.000
_cell.length_c   1.000
_cell.angle_alpha   90.00
_cell.angle_beta   90.00
_cell.angle_gamma   90.00
#
_symmetry.space_group_name_H-M   'P 1'
#
loop_
_entity.id
_entity.type
_entity.pdbx_description
1 polymer ?
#
loop_
_entity_poly.entity_id
_entity_poly.type
_entity_poly.pdbx_seq_one_letter_code
_entity_poly.pdbx_strand_id
1 'polypeptide(L)'
;MKTATRDYNLDFFKGLASISIVFIHTAFYSGETYIPGIMRMICLLVDVPLFIFLSGWGLSYNKDYKKIFYGMINTWVKWILFATILDLVSLICYGKAIQRPYEYLGQIFFGGLSLEHFVTVNGSMWYMPMYFLVATVGGGLVALFRNFPKFSTLINVIIIFLLVGLVYVSVTGQESWFLLSGMCLFYLPIFLLGYKTASGYIMSTKIYVIGILASLGIWWGLSFILELDPYNLQSVKFPPHVIYFAASMLSILSCLYFRKYTGNGIAEKCKWIRFLGKNSLCFYFSQGIGGSFIYRFSYLADSLGWVATMLLLFTINLAVTVICGCMLVVFYKAYDRVAARVIDGAKHFLTA
;
A
#
# COMPACT_ATOMS: atom_id res chain seq x y z
N MET A 1 -22.30 24.36 7.11
CA MET A 1 -21.73 23.11 6.57
C MET A 1 -21.14 22.33 7.74
N LYS A 2 -21.66 21.15 8.08
CA LYS A 2 -21.01 20.26 9.07
C LYS A 2 -19.66 19.88 8.49
N THR A 3 -18.58 20.28 9.14
CA THR A 3 -17.23 19.77 8.85
C THR A 3 -17.31 18.24 8.92
N ALA A 4 -17.00 17.56 7.82
CA ALA A 4 -16.98 16.11 7.80
C ALA A 4 -16.01 15.66 8.89
N THR A 5 -16.55 15.01 9.93
CA THR A 5 -15.74 14.46 11.02
C THR A 5 -14.77 13.44 10.41
N ARG A 6 -13.47 13.62 10.69
CA ARG A 6 -12.41 12.74 10.20
C ARG A 6 -12.65 11.30 10.69
N ASP A 7 -12.53 10.34 9.81
CA ASP A 7 -12.67 8.91 10.18
C ASP A 7 -11.39 8.43 10.88
N TYR A 8 -11.47 8.30 12.20
CA TYR A 8 -10.36 7.80 13.02
C TYR A 8 -10.04 6.33 12.78
N ASN A 9 -11.01 5.53 12.34
CA ASN A 9 -10.77 4.13 12.01
C ASN A 9 -9.89 4.00 10.77
N LEU A 10 -10.15 4.80 9.74
CA LEU A 10 -9.32 4.81 8.54
C LEU A 10 -7.87 5.16 8.86
N ASP A 11 -7.64 6.21 9.66
CA ASP A 11 -6.29 6.58 10.08
C ASP A 11 -5.63 5.47 10.93
N PHE A 12 -6.40 4.84 11.82
CA PHE A 12 -5.92 3.74 12.66
C PHE A 12 -5.50 2.53 11.84
N PHE A 13 -6.33 2.05 10.92
CA PHE A 13 -6.00 0.90 10.08
C PHE A 13 -4.86 1.19 9.11
N LYS A 14 -4.76 2.39 8.56
CA LYS A 14 -3.58 2.81 7.77
C LYS A 14 -2.30 2.79 8.61
N GLY A 15 -2.37 3.18 9.88
CA GLY A 15 -1.24 3.12 10.81
C GLY A 15 -0.81 1.69 11.10
N LEU A 16 -1.75 0.78 11.37
CA LEU A 16 -1.47 -0.64 11.55
C LEU A 16 -0.85 -1.25 10.29
N ALA A 17 -1.42 -0.96 9.12
CA ALA A 17 -0.87 -1.41 7.84
C ALA A 17 0.56 -0.89 7.62
N SER A 18 0.87 0.37 8.00
CA SER A 18 2.24 0.91 7.92
C SER A 18 3.22 0.15 8.82
N ILE A 19 2.82 -0.24 10.03
CA ILE A 19 3.64 -1.06 10.93
C ILE A 19 3.84 -2.46 10.33
N SER A 20 2.79 -3.06 9.75
CA SER A 20 2.87 -4.37 9.11
C SER A 20 3.85 -4.37 7.93
N ILE A 21 3.89 -3.33 7.10
CA ILE A 21 4.88 -3.24 6.00
C ILE A 21 6.31 -3.19 6.54
N VAL A 22 6.57 -2.47 7.63
CA VAL A 22 7.90 -2.50 8.27
C VAL A 22 8.25 -3.91 8.72
N PHE A 23 7.28 -4.65 9.26
CA PHE A 23 7.47 -6.04 9.68
C PHE A 23 7.73 -6.98 8.49
N ILE A 24 6.96 -6.85 7.40
CA ILE A 24 7.18 -7.60 6.15
C ILE A 24 8.60 -7.33 5.64
N HIS A 25 9.01 -6.06 5.54
CA HIS A 25 10.31 -5.74 4.99
C HIS A 25 11.46 -6.16 5.93
N THR A 26 11.22 -6.24 7.23
CA THR A 26 12.17 -6.91 8.12
C THR A 26 12.26 -8.39 7.78
N ALA A 27 11.12 -9.08 7.60
CA ALA A 27 11.11 -10.52 7.31
C ALA A 27 11.75 -10.88 5.96
N PHE A 28 11.65 -9.99 4.95
CA PHE A 28 12.12 -10.27 3.58
C PHE A 28 13.46 -9.61 3.23
N TYR A 29 13.91 -8.60 3.96
CA TYR A 29 15.15 -7.87 3.64
C TYR A 29 16.19 -7.88 4.75
N SER A 30 15.97 -8.59 5.86
CA SER A 30 17.02 -8.80 6.87
C SER A 30 17.78 -10.12 6.70
N GLY A 31 17.55 -10.83 5.60
CA GLY A 31 18.13 -12.15 5.32
C GLY A 31 17.09 -13.25 5.51
N GLU A 32 16.43 -13.66 4.42
CA GLU A 32 15.28 -14.58 4.42
C GLU A 32 15.61 -15.98 4.95
N THR A 33 16.84 -16.41 4.83
CA THR A 33 17.25 -17.79 5.12
C THR A 33 17.02 -18.22 6.56
N TYR A 34 17.04 -17.30 7.51
CA TYR A 34 16.86 -17.61 8.93
C TYR A 34 15.39 -17.56 9.39
N ILE A 35 14.47 -16.98 8.60
CA ILE A 35 13.07 -16.80 8.99
C ILE A 35 12.23 -17.98 8.48
N PRO A 36 11.47 -18.68 9.36
CA PRO A 36 10.60 -19.79 8.95
C PRO A 36 9.57 -19.35 7.90
N GLY A 37 9.28 -20.23 6.91
CA GLY A 37 8.34 -19.95 5.81
C GLY A 37 6.94 -19.56 6.30
N ILE A 38 6.44 -20.22 7.37
CA ILE A 38 5.16 -19.88 7.99
C ILE A 38 5.12 -18.43 8.50
N MET A 39 6.23 -17.91 9.03
CA MET A 39 6.30 -16.53 9.52
C MET A 39 6.27 -15.55 8.36
N ARG A 40 6.98 -15.84 7.27
CA ARG A 40 6.93 -15.03 6.03
C ARG A 40 5.52 -15.03 5.42
N MET A 41 4.83 -16.18 5.44
CA MET A 41 3.44 -16.28 5.01
C MET A 41 2.53 -15.37 5.86
N ILE A 42 2.62 -15.46 7.19
CA ILE A 42 1.80 -14.65 8.11
C ILE A 42 2.02 -13.16 7.88
N CYS A 43 3.27 -12.74 7.64
CA CYS A 43 3.57 -11.34 7.32
C CYS A 43 2.80 -10.84 6.09
N LEU A 44 2.65 -11.67 5.04
CA LEU A 44 2.00 -11.30 3.79
C LEU A 44 0.46 -11.25 3.87
N LEU A 45 -0.15 -11.67 4.98
CA LEU A 45 -1.60 -11.54 5.15
C LEU A 45 -2.04 -10.07 5.31
N VAL A 46 -1.18 -9.20 5.86
CA VAL A 46 -1.47 -7.77 6.04
C VAL A 46 -0.49 -6.95 5.20
N ASP A 47 -0.68 -6.96 3.90
CA ASP A 47 0.25 -6.42 2.90
C ASP A 47 -0.41 -5.32 2.03
N VAL A 48 0.20 -5.01 0.90
CA VAL A 48 -0.22 -4.00 -0.08
C VAL A 48 -1.72 -3.98 -0.41
N PRO A 49 -2.42 -5.12 -0.57
CA PRO A 49 -3.87 -5.12 -0.82
C PRO A 49 -4.68 -4.34 0.22
N LEU A 50 -4.30 -4.42 1.50
CA LEU A 50 -4.99 -3.64 2.54
C LEU A 50 -4.78 -2.13 2.35
N PHE A 51 -3.58 -1.67 1.94
CA PHE A 51 -3.35 -0.25 1.63
C PHE A 51 -4.20 0.24 0.47
N ILE A 52 -4.31 -0.56 -0.58
CA ILE A 52 -5.15 -0.25 -1.74
C ILE A 52 -6.62 -0.15 -1.34
N PHE A 53 -7.11 -1.11 -0.54
CA PHE A 53 -8.46 -1.08 0.01
C PHE A 53 -8.71 0.19 0.84
N LEU A 54 -7.81 0.52 1.77
CA LEU A 54 -7.89 1.72 2.61
C LEU A 54 -7.75 3.03 1.80
N SER A 55 -7.09 2.98 0.65
CA SER A 55 -7.01 4.13 -0.26
C SER A 55 -8.34 4.37 -0.97
N GLY A 56 -8.98 3.30 -1.46
CA GLY A 56 -10.35 3.36 -1.98
C GLY A 56 -11.36 3.84 -0.93
N TRP A 57 -11.23 3.34 0.31
CA TRP A 57 -12.04 3.82 1.44
C TRP A 57 -11.84 5.33 1.67
N GLY A 58 -10.59 5.81 1.69
CA GLY A 58 -10.29 7.24 1.84
C GLY A 58 -10.89 8.11 0.75
N LEU A 59 -10.96 7.60 -0.48
CA LEU A 59 -11.55 8.30 -1.62
C LEU A 59 -13.05 8.59 -1.43
N SER A 60 -13.77 7.77 -0.69
CA SER A 60 -15.21 7.95 -0.46
C SER A 60 -15.54 9.25 0.28
N TYR A 61 -14.62 9.77 1.10
CA TYR A 61 -14.78 11.03 1.82
C TYR A 61 -14.55 12.27 0.95
N ASN A 62 -13.87 12.13 -0.20
CA ASN A 62 -13.66 13.22 -1.13
C ASN A 62 -14.84 13.34 -2.10
N LYS A 63 -15.70 14.34 -1.91
CA LYS A 63 -16.86 14.59 -2.77
C LYS A 63 -16.49 15.32 -4.06
N ASP A 64 -15.39 16.05 -4.10
CA ASP A 64 -14.94 16.87 -5.20
C ASP A 64 -13.90 16.13 -6.04
N TYR A 65 -14.21 15.89 -7.32
CA TYR A 65 -13.28 15.20 -8.25
C TYR A 65 -11.98 15.98 -8.48
N LYS A 66 -12.02 17.32 -8.43
CA LYS A 66 -10.82 18.16 -8.55
C LYS A 66 -9.86 17.89 -7.39
N LYS A 67 -10.39 17.76 -6.16
CA LYS A 67 -9.56 17.42 -4.98
C LYS A 67 -8.95 16.03 -5.07
N ILE A 68 -9.66 15.08 -5.69
CA ILE A 68 -9.13 13.73 -5.95
C ILE A 68 -7.91 13.84 -6.87
N PHE A 69 -8.08 14.52 -8.00
CA PHE A 69 -7.02 14.70 -8.99
C PHE A 69 -5.81 15.47 -8.43
N TYR A 70 -6.06 16.59 -7.74
CA TYR A 70 -4.98 17.32 -7.06
C TYR A 70 -4.26 16.52 -6.00
N GLY A 71 -4.99 15.68 -5.23
CA GLY A 71 -4.41 14.78 -4.26
C GLY A 71 -3.46 13.76 -4.88
N MET A 72 -3.81 13.23 -6.07
CA MET A 72 -2.97 12.31 -6.82
C MET A 72 -1.70 12.99 -7.35
N ILE A 73 -1.84 14.17 -7.98
CA ILE A 73 -0.68 14.95 -8.44
C ILE A 73 0.25 15.28 -7.27
N ASN A 74 -0.29 15.74 -6.15
CA ASN A 74 0.50 16.05 -4.96
C ASN A 74 1.24 14.81 -4.41
N THR A 75 0.61 13.64 -4.46
CA THR A 75 1.25 12.37 -4.06
C THR A 75 2.40 12.04 -5.02
N TRP A 76 2.21 12.26 -6.31
CA TRP A 76 3.25 12.04 -7.32
C TRP A 76 4.44 12.98 -7.15
N VAL A 77 4.18 14.26 -6.93
CA VAL A 77 5.26 15.24 -6.68
C VAL A 77 6.04 14.84 -5.42
N LYS A 78 5.37 14.43 -4.35
CA LYS A 78 6.03 13.93 -3.13
C LYS A 78 6.87 12.68 -3.38
N TRP A 79 6.41 11.79 -4.25
CA TRP A 79 7.19 10.64 -4.69
C TRP A 79 8.46 11.05 -5.44
N ILE A 80 8.34 11.95 -6.42
CA ILE A 80 9.49 12.47 -7.18
C ILE A 80 10.49 13.16 -6.24
N LEU A 81 10.02 13.99 -5.31
CA LEU A 81 10.87 14.66 -4.32
C LEU A 81 11.62 13.65 -3.44
N PHE A 82 10.93 12.60 -2.96
CA PHE A 82 11.57 11.54 -2.19
C PHE A 82 12.65 10.81 -3.00
N ALA A 83 12.33 10.42 -4.22
CA ALA A 83 13.25 9.76 -5.13
C ALA A 83 14.51 10.62 -5.38
N THR A 84 14.30 11.91 -5.65
CA THR A 84 15.42 12.87 -5.86
C THR A 84 16.29 13.03 -4.60
N ILE A 85 15.68 13.10 -3.42
CA ILE A 85 16.44 13.19 -2.16
C ILE A 85 17.28 11.93 -1.97
N LEU A 86 16.72 10.74 -2.21
CA LEU A 86 17.50 9.50 -2.07
C LEU A 86 18.62 9.39 -3.08
N ASP A 87 18.41 9.82 -4.32
CA ASP A 87 19.44 9.83 -5.36
C ASP A 87 20.58 10.79 -4.98
N LEU A 88 20.24 11.98 -4.46
CA LEU A 88 21.24 12.92 -3.93
C LEU A 88 22.00 12.35 -2.72
N VAL A 89 21.31 11.66 -1.81
CA VAL A 89 21.95 10.99 -0.66
C VAL A 89 22.89 9.88 -1.17
N SER A 90 22.47 9.10 -2.16
CA SER A 90 23.31 8.08 -2.78
C SER A 90 24.57 8.69 -3.42
N LEU A 91 24.42 9.80 -4.13
CA LEU A 91 25.54 10.52 -4.73
C LEU A 91 26.52 11.05 -3.67
N ILE A 92 26.02 11.70 -2.62
CA ILE A 92 26.85 12.33 -1.59
C ILE A 92 27.56 11.28 -0.72
N CYS A 93 26.83 10.24 -0.30
CA CYS A 93 27.36 9.25 0.65
C CYS A 93 28.18 8.14 -0.02
N TYR A 94 27.89 7.82 -1.26
CA TYR A 94 28.47 6.65 -1.95
C TYR A 94 29.11 6.98 -3.30
N GLY A 95 29.05 8.23 -3.76
CA GLY A 95 29.55 8.64 -5.06
C GLY A 95 28.79 8.05 -6.26
N LYS A 96 27.60 7.51 -6.02
CA LYS A 96 26.78 6.82 -7.03
C LYS A 96 25.40 7.44 -7.09
N ALA A 97 24.98 7.88 -8.28
CA ALA A 97 23.64 8.37 -8.58
C ALA A 97 23.11 7.68 -9.85
N ILE A 98 21.83 7.86 -10.14
CA ILE A 98 21.24 7.44 -11.41
C ILE A 98 21.83 8.34 -12.51
N GLN A 99 22.70 7.76 -13.34
CA GLN A 99 23.55 8.53 -14.23
C GLN A 99 22.83 9.17 -15.42
N ARG A 100 21.63 8.66 -15.78
CA ARG A 100 20.93 9.10 -16.99
C ARG A 100 19.53 9.61 -16.67
N PRO A 101 19.20 10.88 -17.02
CA PRO A 101 17.89 11.47 -16.70
C PRO A 101 16.71 10.67 -17.23
N TYR A 102 16.82 10.04 -18.39
CA TYR A 102 15.74 9.23 -18.96
C TYR A 102 15.53 7.89 -18.21
N GLU A 103 16.61 7.29 -17.68
CA GLU A 103 16.51 6.11 -16.81
C GLU A 103 15.82 6.47 -15.50
N TYR A 104 16.16 7.61 -14.93
CA TYR A 104 15.53 8.14 -13.71
C TYR A 104 14.03 8.35 -13.91
N LEU A 105 13.64 9.01 -15.00
CA LEU A 105 12.22 9.19 -15.32
C LEU A 105 11.52 7.86 -15.55
N GLY A 106 12.14 6.94 -16.29
CA GLY A 106 11.60 5.60 -16.50
C GLY A 106 11.39 4.84 -15.20
N GLN A 107 12.35 4.90 -14.28
CA GLN A 107 12.24 4.26 -12.96
C GLN A 107 11.12 4.87 -12.10
N ILE A 108 10.99 6.19 -12.07
CA ILE A 108 9.94 6.89 -11.32
C ILE A 108 8.55 6.51 -11.82
N PHE A 109 8.36 6.42 -13.14
CA PHE A 109 7.04 6.20 -13.72
C PHE A 109 6.66 4.73 -13.86
N PHE A 110 7.62 3.83 -14.09
CA PHE A 110 7.33 2.45 -14.51
C PHE A 110 7.98 1.36 -13.66
N GLY A 111 9.08 1.62 -12.98
CA GLY A 111 9.84 0.53 -12.36
C GLY A 111 10.21 0.72 -10.89
N GLY A 112 9.99 1.90 -10.32
CA GLY A 112 10.57 2.23 -9.02
C GLY A 112 12.06 2.59 -9.12
N LEU A 113 12.72 2.74 -7.97
CA LEU A 113 14.11 3.20 -7.92
C LEU A 113 15.10 2.02 -7.95
N SER A 114 16.22 2.22 -8.63
CA SER A 114 17.35 1.28 -8.63
C SER A 114 18.61 1.98 -8.05
N LEU A 115 18.70 1.98 -6.71
CA LEU A 115 19.80 2.56 -5.96
C LEU A 115 20.59 1.44 -5.26
N GLU A 116 21.86 1.25 -5.60
CA GLU A 116 22.67 0.10 -5.18
C GLU A 116 22.68 -0.15 -3.66
N HIS A 117 22.68 0.91 -2.87
CA HIS A 117 22.76 0.83 -1.40
C HIS A 117 21.41 0.81 -0.67
N PHE A 118 20.30 0.95 -1.42
CA PHE A 118 18.96 0.97 -0.87
C PHE A 118 18.12 -0.22 -1.34
N VAL A 119 18.59 -1.44 -1.00
CA VAL A 119 18.02 -2.71 -1.48
C VAL A 119 16.51 -2.82 -1.22
N THR A 120 16.05 -2.43 -0.02
CA THR A 120 14.62 -2.49 0.33
C THR A 120 13.83 -1.40 -0.39
N VAL A 121 14.41 -0.21 -0.64
CA VAL A 121 13.77 0.81 -1.49
C VAL A 121 13.53 0.24 -2.87
N ASN A 122 14.58 -0.33 -3.50
CA ASN A 122 14.47 -0.92 -4.83
C ASN A 122 13.40 -2.00 -4.89
N GLY A 123 13.38 -2.90 -3.91
CA GLY A 123 12.43 -4.01 -3.87
C GLY A 123 11.01 -3.65 -3.44
N SER A 124 10.78 -2.46 -2.86
CA SER A 124 9.45 -2.07 -2.34
C SER A 124 8.74 -1.00 -3.16
N MET A 125 9.47 -0.16 -3.91
CA MET A 125 8.88 1.01 -4.58
C MET A 125 8.15 0.70 -5.89
N TRP A 126 8.11 -0.56 -6.35
CA TRP A 126 7.21 -1.03 -7.40
C TRP A 126 5.73 -0.70 -7.12
N TYR A 127 5.39 -0.55 -5.84
CA TYR A 127 4.05 -0.17 -5.41
C TYR A 127 3.63 1.20 -5.94
N MET A 128 4.54 2.16 -6.07
CA MET A 128 4.17 3.54 -6.43
C MET A 128 3.60 3.66 -7.85
N PRO A 129 4.25 3.16 -8.91
CA PRO A 129 3.65 3.16 -10.25
C PRO A 129 2.32 2.41 -10.31
N MET A 130 2.22 1.25 -9.65
CA MET A 130 0.99 0.47 -9.57
C MET A 130 -0.11 1.25 -8.84
N TYR A 131 0.21 1.87 -7.70
CA TYR A 131 -0.73 2.70 -6.94
C TYR A 131 -1.28 3.86 -7.79
N PHE A 132 -0.42 4.56 -8.52
CA PHE A 132 -0.84 5.66 -9.38
C PHE A 132 -1.78 5.18 -10.49
N LEU A 133 -1.48 4.06 -11.12
CA LEU A 133 -2.35 3.48 -12.13
C LEU A 133 -3.72 3.13 -11.56
N VAL A 134 -3.76 2.37 -10.46
CA VAL A 134 -5.00 1.94 -9.81
C VAL A 134 -5.80 3.13 -9.27
N ALA A 135 -5.13 4.11 -8.64
CA ALA A 135 -5.78 5.31 -8.12
C ALA A 135 -6.32 6.22 -9.23
N THR A 136 -5.61 6.32 -10.37
CA THR A 136 -6.06 7.11 -11.52
C THR A 136 -7.29 6.47 -12.15
N VAL A 137 -7.21 5.20 -12.49
CA VAL A 137 -8.33 4.48 -13.13
C VAL A 137 -9.51 4.38 -12.16
N GLY A 138 -9.27 3.94 -10.91
CA GLY A 138 -10.32 3.81 -9.90
C GLY A 138 -10.93 5.14 -9.52
N GLY A 139 -10.12 6.20 -9.36
CA GLY A 139 -10.59 7.56 -9.09
C GLY A 139 -11.42 8.12 -10.25
N GLY A 140 -11.01 7.89 -11.49
CA GLY A 140 -11.75 8.25 -12.70
C GLY A 140 -13.11 7.54 -12.77
N LEU A 141 -13.15 6.23 -12.54
CA LEU A 141 -14.40 5.46 -12.48
C LEU A 141 -15.34 5.98 -11.39
N VAL A 142 -14.81 6.22 -10.18
CA VAL A 142 -15.60 6.77 -9.07
C VAL A 142 -16.13 8.16 -9.41
N ALA A 143 -15.34 9.04 -10.01
CA ALA A 143 -15.80 10.37 -10.45
C ALA A 143 -16.90 10.26 -11.50
N LEU A 144 -16.74 9.36 -12.49
CA LEU A 144 -17.74 9.11 -13.53
C LEU A 144 -19.07 8.67 -12.92
N PHE A 145 -19.05 7.65 -12.04
CA PHE A 145 -20.29 7.11 -11.47
C PHE A 145 -20.97 8.03 -10.45
N ARG A 146 -20.22 8.91 -9.80
CA ARG A 146 -20.82 9.97 -8.97
C ARG A 146 -21.62 10.98 -9.78
N ASN A 147 -21.11 11.34 -10.96
CA ASN A 147 -21.80 12.27 -11.86
C ASN A 147 -23.01 11.61 -12.55
N PHE A 148 -23.02 10.28 -12.64
CA PHE A 148 -24.09 9.51 -13.26
C PHE A 148 -24.61 8.42 -12.29
N PRO A 149 -25.45 8.78 -11.30
CA PRO A 149 -25.92 7.84 -10.25
C PRO A 149 -26.64 6.59 -10.78
N LYS A 150 -27.26 6.70 -11.96
CA LYS A 150 -27.92 5.57 -12.66
C LYS A 150 -26.94 4.41 -12.96
N PHE A 151 -25.64 4.72 -13.05
CA PHE A 151 -24.58 3.74 -13.32
C PHE A 151 -23.87 3.25 -12.05
N SER A 152 -24.35 3.58 -10.85
CA SER A 152 -23.71 3.15 -9.60
C SER A 152 -23.61 1.63 -9.45
N THR A 153 -24.57 0.88 -10.01
CA THR A 153 -24.52 -0.58 -10.08
C THR A 153 -23.42 -1.12 -10.99
N LEU A 154 -23.00 -0.33 -11.98
CA LEU A 154 -21.95 -0.72 -12.94
C LEU A 154 -20.59 -0.95 -12.24
N ILE A 155 -20.35 -0.28 -11.12
CA ILE A 155 -19.14 -0.58 -10.30
C ILE A 155 -19.11 -2.06 -9.86
N ASN A 156 -20.26 -2.64 -9.49
CA ASN A 156 -20.33 -4.05 -9.12
C ASN A 156 -20.02 -4.95 -10.32
N VAL A 157 -20.57 -4.62 -11.49
CA VAL A 157 -20.32 -5.36 -12.74
C VAL A 157 -18.83 -5.30 -13.09
N ILE A 158 -18.21 -4.12 -12.97
CA ILE A 158 -16.77 -3.97 -13.21
C ILE A 158 -15.96 -4.80 -12.21
N ILE A 159 -16.29 -4.76 -10.91
CA ILE A 159 -15.59 -5.57 -9.91
C ILE A 159 -15.70 -7.06 -10.25
N ILE A 160 -16.90 -7.54 -10.56
CA ILE A 160 -17.12 -8.95 -10.93
C ILE A 160 -16.33 -9.31 -12.19
N PHE A 161 -16.39 -8.48 -13.24
CA PHE A 161 -15.66 -8.71 -14.48
C PHE A 161 -14.14 -8.80 -14.26
N LEU A 162 -13.58 -7.89 -13.44
CA LEU A 162 -12.16 -7.90 -13.10
C LEU A 162 -11.78 -9.16 -12.30
N LEU A 163 -12.62 -9.59 -11.37
CA LEU A 163 -12.39 -10.81 -10.59
C LEU A 163 -12.48 -12.07 -11.45
N VAL A 164 -13.43 -12.13 -12.37
CA VAL A 164 -13.51 -13.24 -13.35
C VAL A 164 -12.27 -13.26 -14.25
N GLY A 165 -11.80 -12.10 -14.70
CA GLY A 165 -10.55 -11.96 -15.44
C GLY A 165 -9.33 -12.44 -14.63
N LEU A 166 -9.26 -12.08 -13.34
CA LEU A 166 -8.20 -12.53 -12.46
C LEU A 166 -8.20 -14.07 -12.30
N VAL A 167 -9.37 -14.67 -12.07
CA VAL A 167 -9.50 -16.14 -11.98
C VAL A 167 -9.06 -16.79 -13.28
N TYR A 168 -9.54 -16.29 -14.43
CA TYR A 168 -9.19 -16.81 -15.74
C TYR A 168 -7.67 -16.81 -15.98
N VAL A 169 -7.00 -15.66 -15.77
CA VAL A 169 -5.55 -15.53 -15.94
C VAL A 169 -4.80 -16.45 -14.97
N SER A 170 -5.25 -16.53 -13.71
CA SER A 170 -4.63 -17.38 -12.71
C SER A 170 -4.71 -18.87 -13.02
N VAL A 171 -5.82 -19.34 -13.59
CA VAL A 171 -6.02 -20.77 -13.89
C VAL A 171 -5.36 -21.17 -15.21
N THR A 172 -5.35 -20.28 -16.21
CA THR A 172 -4.80 -20.57 -17.54
C THR A 172 -3.29 -20.38 -17.65
N GLY A 173 -2.64 -19.78 -16.64
CA GLY A 173 -1.21 -19.47 -16.65
C GLY A 173 -0.81 -18.46 -17.72
N GLN A 174 -1.77 -17.71 -18.29
CA GLN A 174 -1.49 -16.68 -19.30
C GLN A 174 -0.87 -15.42 -18.67
N GLU A 175 0.15 -15.61 -17.84
CA GLU A 175 0.82 -14.57 -17.07
C GLU A 175 1.64 -13.60 -17.93
N SER A 176 1.86 -13.92 -19.21
CA SER A 176 2.65 -13.13 -20.15
C SER A 176 1.99 -11.82 -20.60
N TRP A 177 0.72 -11.62 -20.27
CA TRP A 177 0.01 -10.39 -20.59
C TRP A 177 0.30 -9.29 -19.57
N PHE A 178 1.36 -8.56 -19.80
CA PHE A 178 1.70 -7.31 -19.12
C PHE A 178 1.58 -7.34 -17.59
N LEU A 179 2.69 -7.28 -16.89
CA LEU A 179 2.78 -7.08 -15.43
C LEU A 179 1.78 -6.00 -14.95
N LEU A 180 1.59 -4.95 -15.74
CA LEU A 180 0.70 -3.82 -15.44
C LEU A 180 -0.79 -4.20 -15.51
N SER A 181 -1.23 -5.03 -16.49
CA SER A 181 -2.63 -5.46 -16.60
C SER A 181 -3.01 -6.46 -15.51
N GLY A 182 -2.12 -7.39 -15.15
CA GLY A 182 -2.32 -8.30 -14.03
C GLY A 182 -2.43 -7.55 -12.70
N MET A 183 -1.62 -6.50 -12.51
CA MET A 183 -1.72 -5.61 -11.35
C MET A 183 -3.08 -4.89 -11.29
N CYS A 184 -3.59 -4.41 -12.45
CA CYS A 184 -4.92 -3.78 -12.49
C CYS A 184 -6.04 -4.77 -12.20
N LEU A 185 -6.02 -5.97 -12.79
CA LEU A 185 -7.03 -7.01 -12.53
C LEU A 185 -7.13 -7.35 -11.04
N PHE A 186 -6.01 -7.33 -10.34
CA PHE A 186 -5.95 -7.65 -8.92
C PHE A 186 -6.30 -6.45 -8.02
N TYR A 187 -5.62 -5.32 -8.20
CA TYR A 187 -5.70 -4.20 -7.24
C TYR A 187 -6.88 -3.26 -7.47
N LEU A 188 -7.36 -3.11 -8.70
CA LEU A 188 -8.48 -2.22 -8.99
C LEU A 188 -9.81 -2.69 -8.35
N PRO A 189 -10.21 -3.97 -8.37
CA PRO A 189 -11.38 -4.43 -7.64
C PRO A 189 -11.26 -4.21 -6.13
N ILE A 190 -10.06 -4.41 -5.54
CA ILE A 190 -9.82 -4.15 -4.11
C ILE A 190 -10.00 -2.66 -3.79
N PHE A 191 -9.51 -1.76 -4.63
CA PHE A 191 -9.69 -0.31 -4.48
C PHE A 191 -11.18 0.08 -4.55
N LEU A 192 -11.90 -0.44 -5.54
CA LEU A 192 -13.34 -0.18 -5.71
C LEU A 192 -14.17 -0.77 -4.57
N LEU A 193 -13.80 -1.95 -4.03
CA LEU A 193 -14.40 -2.51 -2.83
C LEU A 193 -14.20 -1.57 -1.62
N GLY A 194 -12.99 -1.03 -1.43
CA GLY A 194 -12.69 -0.05 -0.39
C GLY A 194 -13.59 1.18 -0.49
N TYR A 195 -13.76 1.73 -1.70
CA TYR A 195 -14.65 2.85 -1.95
C TYR A 195 -16.11 2.54 -1.58
N LYS A 196 -16.61 1.36 -1.95
CA LYS A 196 -18.01 0.96 -1.69
C LYS A 196 -18.29 0.69 -0.22
N THR A 197 -17.39 0.00 0.48
CA THR A 197 -17.58 -0.37 1.89
C THR A 197 -17.48 0.81 2.85
N ALA A 198 -16.89 1.91 2.42
CA ALA A 198 -16.82 3.15 3.21
C ALA A 198 -18.18 3.80 3.48
N SER A 199 -19.20 3.52 2.65
CA SER A 199 -20.54 4.11 2.75
C SER A 199 -21.35 3.69 3.99
N GLY A 200 -20.73 2.97 4.94
CA GLY A 200 -21.34 2.67 6.25
C GLY A 200 -22.12 1.37 6.32
N TYR A 201 -22.14 0.56 5.28
CA TYR A 201 -22.79 -0.75 5.34
C TYR A 201 -22.00 -1.68 6.28
N ILE A 202 -22.55 -1.90 7.46
CA ILE A 202 -22.02 -2.87 8.43
C ILE A 202 -22.67 -4.22 8.14
N MET A 203 -21.92 -5.15 7.59
CA MET A 203 -22.37 -6.51 7.37
C MET A 203 -22.65 -7.22 8.71
N SER A 204 -23.52 -8.23 8.69
CA SER A 204 -23.75 -9.07 9.87
C SER A 204 -22.47 -9.88 10.19
N THR A 205 -22.26 -10.23 11.44
CA THR A 205 -21.14 -11.10 11.87
C THR A 205 -21.08 -12.41 11.09
N LYS A 206 -22.25 -12.98 10.74
CA LYS A 206 -22.34 -14.21 9.94
C LYS A 206 -21.70 -14.04 8.57
N ILE A 207 -21.91 -12.90 7.88
CA ILE A 207 -21.34 -12.63 6.55
C ILE A 207 -19.81 -12.51 6.64
N TYR A 208 -19.26 -11.88 7.69
CA TYR A 208 -17.80 -11.82 7.90
C TYR A 208 -17.21 -13.20 8.12
N VAL A 209 -17.82 -14.02 8.96
CA VAL A 209 -17.34 -15.40 9.22
C VAL A 209 -17.39 -16.24 7.93
N ILE A 210 -18.50 -16.19 7.20
CA ILE A 210 -18.62 -16.89 5.90
C ILE A 210 -17.54 -16.39 4.93
N GLY A 211 -17.32 -15.08 4.84
CA GLY A 211 -16.30 -14.49 3.98
C GLY A 211 -14.89 -14.95 4.35
N ILE A 212 -14.55 -15.01 5.63
CA ILE A 212 -13.26 -15.51 6.13
C ILE A 212 -13.09 -17.00 5.79
N LEU A 213 -14.11 -17.82 6.06
CA LEU A 213 -14.07 -19.26 5.76
C LEU A 213 -13.97 -19.50 4.25
N ALA A 214 -14.72 -18.75 3.43
CA ALA A 214 -14.62 -18.82 1.97
C ALA A 214 -13.23 -18.43 1.48
N SER A 215 -12.65 -17.36 2.03
CA SER A 215 -11.28 -16.93 1.69
C SER A 215 -10.24 -17.99 2.03
N LEU A 216 -10.33 -18.60 3.20
CA LEU A 216 -9.49 -19.72 3.59
C LEU A 216 -9.70 -20.93 2.66
N GLY A 217 -10.95 -21.29 2.38
CA GLY A 217 -11.28 -22.42 1.50
C GLY A 217 -10.75 -22.22 0.08
N ILE A 218 -10.88 -21.02 -0.48
CA ILE A 218 -10.36 -20.69 -1.81
C ILE A 218 -8.82 -20.74 -1.79
N TRP A 219 -8.18 -20.11 -0.80
CA TRP A 219 -6.72 -20.11 -0.71
C TRP A 219 -6.15 -21.53 -0.63
N TRP A 220 -6.56 -22.32 0.35
CA TRP A 220 -6.04 -23.67 0.53
C TRP A 220 -6.52 -24.64 -0.56
N GLY A 221 -7.79 -24.56 -0.96
CA GLY A 221 -8.36 -25.41 -1.98
C GLY A 221 -7.71 -25.22 -3.35
N LEU A 222 -7.52 -23.97 -3.79
CA LEU A 222 -6.84 -23.68 -5.04
C LEU A 222 -5.34 -24.00 -4.97
N SER A 223 -4.68 -23.75 -3.84
CA SER A 223 -3.29 -24.16 -3.67
C SER A 223 -3.13 -25.67 -3.84
N PHE A 224 -4.02 -26.47 -3.26
CA PHE A 224 -4.01 -27.91 -3.41
C PHE A 224 -4.30 -28.36 -4.86
N ILE A 225 -5.32 -27.77 -5.51
CA ILE A 225 -5.71 -28.14 -6.90
C ILE A 225 -4.59 -27.78 -7.90
N LEU A 226 -3.90 -26.66 -7.67
CA LEU A 226 -2.86 -26.16 -8.58
C LEU A 226 -1.44 -26.63 -8.18
N GLU A 227 -1.34 -27.53 -7.19
CA GLU A 227 -0.07 -28.07 -6.68
C GLU A 227 0.92 -26.98 -6.21
N LEU A 228 0.39 -25.87 -5.68
CA LEU A 228 1.17 -24.75 -5.16
C LEU A 228 1.31 -24.85 -3.64
N ASP A 229 2.46 -24.44 -3.11
CA ASP A 229 2.68 -24.39 -1.66
C ASP A 229 1.84 -23.26 -1.01
N PRO A 230 0.83 -23.58 -0.18
CA PRO A 230 -0.02 -22.56 0.46
C PRO A 230 0.77 -21.66 1.44
N TYR A 231 1.93 -22.10 1.91
CA TYR A 231 2.79 -21.31 2.79
C TYR A 231 3.66 -20.32 2.02
N ASN A 232 3.82 -20.48 0.71
CA ASN A 232 4.62 -19.59 -0.13
C ASN A 232 3.76 -18.56 -0.88
N LEU A 233 3.11 -17.65 -0.13
CA LEU A 233 2.33 -16.56 -0.73
C LEU A 233 3.16 -15.61 -1.60
N GLN A 234 4.48 -15.57 -1.43
CA GLN A 234 5.35 -14.72 -2.23
C GLN A 234 5.40 -15.18 -3.70
N SER A 235 5.34 -16.48 -3.96
CA SER A 235 5.35 -17.03 -5.33
C SER A 235 4.09 -16.68 -6.14
N VAL A 236 2.97 -16.43 -5.45
CA VAL A 236 1.67 -16.07 -6.07
C VAL A 236 1.36 -14.58 -5.99
N LYS A 237 2.33 -13.78 -5.57
CA LYS A 237 2.22 -12.31 -5.45
C LYS A 237 2.66 -11.58 -6.73
N PHE A 238 3.61 -12.15 -7.49
CA PHE A 238 4.19 -11.58 -8.70
C PHE A 238 4.32 -12.62 -9.82
N PRO A 239 3.38 -12.62 -10.79
CA PRO A 239 2.18 -11.78 -10.91
C PRO A 239 1.12 -12.12 -9.86
N PRO A 240 0.25 -11.17 -9.50
CA PRO A 240 -0.73 -11.41 -8.45
C PRO A 240 -1.81 -12.39 -8.90
N HIS A 241 -1.94 -13.46 -8.14
CA HIS A 241 -2.80 -14.61 -8.40
C HIS A 241 -4.08 -14.58 -7.54
N VAL A 242 -5.14 -15.27 -7.95
CA VAL A 242 -6.39 -15.38 -7.19
C VAL A 242 -6.19 -15.97 -5.78
N ILE A 243 -5.19 -16.83 -5.57
CA ILE A 243 -4.82 -17.38 -4.26
C ILE A 243 -4.37 -16.22 -3.33
N TYR A 244 -3.50 -15.33 -3.83
CA TYR A 244 -3.07 -14.16 -3.07
C TYR A 244 -4.22 -13.19 -2.79
N PHE A 245 -5.18 -13.07 -3.73
CA PHE A 245 -6.41 -12.30 -3.51
C PHE A 245 -7.21 -12.87 -2.34
N ALA A 246 -7.45 -14.19 -2.31
CA ALA A 246 -8.17 -14.85 -1.23
C ALA A 246 -7.47 -14.67 0.13
N ALA A 247 -6.15 -14.87 0.19
CA ALA A 247 -5.36 -14.63 1.40
C ALA A 247 -5.45 -13.16 1.87
N SER A 248 -5.39 -12.19 0.94
CA SER A 248 -5.51 -10.76 1.24
C SER A 248 -6.88 -10.36 1.77
N MET A 249 -7.94 -11.06 1.34
CA MET A 249 -9.30 -10.81 1.85
C MET A 249 -9.43 -11.07 3.36
N LEU A 250 -8.57 -11.92 3.95
CA LEU A 250 -8.57 -12.15 5.40
C LEU A 250 -8.29 -10.86 6.18
N SER A 251 -7.27 -10.09 5.78
CA SER A 251 -6.97 -8.82 6.44
C SER A 251 -8.03 -7.75 6.18
N ILE A 252 -8.57 -7.70 4.97
CA ILE A 252 -9.62 -6.74 4.60
C ILE A 252 -10.90 -7.02 5.39
N LEU A 253 -11.35 -8.27 5.44
CA LEU A 253 -12.54 -8.67 6.19
C LEU A 253 -12.33 -8.49 7.69
N SER A 254 -11.15 -8.80 8.22
CA SER A 254 -10.80 -8.54 9.62
C SER A 254 -10.84 -7.04 9.93
N CYS A 255 -10.28 -6.19 9.07
CA CYS A 255 -10.34 -4.75 9.21
C CYS A 255 -11.78 -4.23 9.27
N LEU A 256 -12.66 -4.70 8.37
CA LEU A 256 -14.07 -4.35 8.33
C LEU A 256 -14.82 -4.86 9.55
N TYR A 257 -14.53 -6.06 10.02
CA TYR A 257 -15.13 -6.62 11.22
C TYR A 257 -14.74 -5.82 12.48
N PHE A 258 -13.44 -5.55 12.64
CA PHE A 258 -12.95 -4.78 13.77
C PHE A 258 -13.39 -3.31 13.75
N ARG A 259 -13.64 -2.72 12.58
CA ARG A 259 -14.24 -1.38 12.47
C ARG A 259 -15.47 -1.22 13.35
N LYS A 260 -16.29 -2.29 13.47
CA LYS A 260 -17.48 -2.29 14.31
C LYS A 260 -17.16 -2.12 15.80
N TYR A 261 -16.03 -2.68 16.24
CA TYR A 261 -15.62 -2.69 17.65
C TYR A 261 -14.59 -1.60 17.97
N THR A 262 -13.76 -1.23 17.03
CA THR A 262 -12.77 -0.15 17.21
C THR A 262 -13.42 1.22 17.26
N GLY A 263 -14.63 1.40 16.74
CA GLY A 263 -15.47 2.60 16.83
C GLY A 263 -14.71 3.85 17.31
N ASN A 264 -15.35 4.82 17.84
CA ASN A 264 -14.64 6.00 18.36
C ASN A 264 -13.83 5.74 19.67
N GLY A 265 -13.84 4.50 20.21
CA GLY A 265 -13.14 4.18 21.45
C GLY A 265 -11.65 3.92 21.28
N ILE A 266 -11.25 2.81 20.63
CA ILE A 266 -9.84 2.37 20.53
C ILE A 266 -9.09 3.25 19.52
N ALA A 267 -9.65 3.46 18.34
CA ALA A 267 -9.05 4.27 17.30
C ALA A 267 -8.80 5.72 17.78
N GLU A 268 -9.70 6.29 18.60
CA GLU A 268 -9.53 7.64 19.15
C GLU A 268 -8.41 7.72 20.18
N LYS A 269 -8.27 6.71 21.03
CA LYS A 269 -7.23 6.66 22.07
C LYS A 269 -5.82 6.45 21.51
N CYS A 270 -5.68 5.67 20.43
CA CYS A 270 -4.40 5.32 19.83
C CYS A 270 -3.84 6.44 18.92
N LYS A 271 -3.55 7.60 19.50
CA LYS A 271 -3.12 8.82 18.77
C LYS A 271 -1.88 8.60 17.91
N TRP A 272 -0.90 7.84 18.38
CA TRP A 272 0.34 7.59 17.66
C TRP A 272 0.14 6.69 16.42
N ILE A 273 -0.71 5.65 16.51
CA ILE A 273 -1.05 4.81 15.35
C ILE A 273 -1.78 5.65 14.29
N ARG A 274 -2.72 6.51 14.72
CA ARG A 274 -3.40 7.43 13.80
C ARG A 274 -2.45 8.45 13.18
N PHE A 275 -1.43 8.89 13.91
CA PHE A 275 -0.40 9.76 13.36
C PHE A 275 0.36 9.06 12.22
N LEU A 276 0.76 7.80 12.40
CA LEU A 276 1.34 6.99 11.34
C LEU A 276 0.39 6.87 10.13
N GLY A 277 -0.86 6.52 10.37
CA GLY A 277 -1.85 6.36 9.30
C GLY A 277 -2.19 7.65 8.57
N LYS A 278 -2.26 8.77 9.28
CA LYS A 278 -2.45 10.10 8.68
C LYS A 278 -1.31 10.47 7.72
N ASN A 279 -0.11 10.02 8.02
CA ASN A 279 1.11 10.31 7.28
C ASN A 279 1.68 9.04 6.61
N SER A 280 0.81 8.07 6.29
CA SER A 280 1.22 6.73 5.82
C SER A 280 2.17 6.75 4.61
N LEU A 281 2.05 7.74 3.72
CA LEU A 281 2.97 7.92 2.59
C LEU A 281 4.42 8.18 3.07
N CYS A 282 4.60 9.05 4.07
CA CYS A 282 5.92 9.35 4.63
C CYS A 282 6.56 8.12 5.26
N PHE A 283 5.77 7.36 6.03
CA PHE A 283 6.25 6.14 6.69
C PHE A 283 6.47 5.01 5.69
N TYR A 284 5.65 4.92 4.64
CA TYR A 284 5.88 3.99 3.53
C TYR A 284 7.21 4.28 2.81
N PHE A 285 7.54 5.52 2.54
CA PHE A 285 8.83 5.88 1.95
C PHE A 285 10.00 5.56 2.87
N SER A 286 9.87 5.91 4.14
CA SER A 286 10.94 5.76 5.14
C SER A 286 11.26 4.31 5.47
N GLN A 287 10.27 3.40 5.40
CA GLN A 287 10.49 1.99 5.71
C GLN A 287 11.48 1.32 4.74
N GLY A 288 11.56 1.79 3.49
CA GLY A 288 12.58 1.34 2.55
C GLY A 288 13.99 1.68 3.01
N ILE A 289 14.18 2.85 3.63
CA ILE A 289 15.46 3.27 4.23
C ILE A 289 15.79 2.36 5.42
N GLY A 290 14.85 2.18 6.35
CA GLY A 290 15.03 1.32 7.52
C GLY A 290 15.32 -0.13 7.15
N GLY A 291 14.57 -0.70 6.20
CA GLY A 291 14.82 -2.04 5.68
C GLY A 291 16.19 -2.19 5.02
N SER A 292 16.63 -1.19 4.26
CA SER A 292 17.98 -1.20 3.66
C SER A 292 19.09 -1.10 4.70
N PHE A 293 18.83 -0.42 5.81
CA PHE A 293 19.79 -0.33 6.91
C PHE A 293 20.00 -1.68 7.59
N ILE A 294 18.92 -2.44 7.84
CA ILE A 294 19.00 -3.74 8.52
C ILE A 294 19.46 -4.89 7.62
N TYR A 295 19.52 -4.70 6.31
CA TYR A 295 19.82 -5.74 5.32
C TYR A 295 21.10 -6.55 5.61
N ARG A 296 22.10 -5.92 6.24
CA ARG A 296 23.42 -6.53 6.50
C ARG A 296 23.55 -7.23 7.85
N PHE A 297 22.47 -7.32 8.65
CA PHE A 297 22.54 -7.82 10.02
C PHE A 297 21.94 -9.24 10.20
N SER A 298 21.68 -9.97 9.10
CA SER A 298 21.14 -11.32 9.15
C SER A 298 22.02 -12.32 9.91
N TYR A 299 23.34 -12.11 9.91
CA TYR A 299 24.32 -12.93 10.61
C TYR A 299 24.07 -13.02 12.14
N LEU A 300 23.32 -12.08 12.71
CA LEU A 300 22.95 -12.13 14.11
C LEU A 300 22.06 -13.34 14.45
N ALA A 301 21.40 -13.93 13.45
CA ALA A 301 20.56 -15.10 13.66
C ALA A 301 21.33 -16.33 14.12
N ASP A 302 22.61 -16.44 13.75
CA ASP A 302 23.49 -17.54 14.16
C ASP A 302 23.79 -17.51 15.67
N SER A 303 23.82 -16.32 16.26
CA SER A 303 24.12 -16.13 17.69
C SER A 303 22.88 -15.96 18.57
N LEU A 304 21.83 -15.29 18.08
CA LEU A 304 20.65 -14.93 18.85
C LEU A 304 19.43 -15.84 18.59
N GLY A 305 19.48 -16.62 17.51
CA GLY A 305 18.33 -17.34 16.98
C GLY A 305 17.34 -16.42 16.24
N TRP A 306 16.49 -17.02 15.42
CA TRP A 306 15.66 -16.28 14.47
C TRP A 306 14.64 -15.31 15.12
N VAL A 307 14.02 -15.69 16.24
CA VAL A 307 13.01 -14.84 16.92
C VAL A 307 13.63 -13.57 17.47
N ALA A 308 14.71 -13.71 18.24
CA ALA A 308 15.38 -12.56 18.85
C ALA A 308 15.95 -11.63 17.78
N THR A 309 16.57 -12.18 16.73
CA THR A 309 17.10 -11.41 15.61
C THR A 309 15.97 -10.66 14.89
N MET A 310 14.87 -11.32 14.56
CA MET A 310 13.74 -10.68 13.89
C MET A 310 13.14 -9.56 14.73
N LEU A 311 12.95 -9.74 16.03
CA LEU A 311 12.43 -8.72 16.94
C LEU A 311 13.39 -7.53 17.07
N LEU A 312 14.69 -7.79 17.20
CA LEU A 312 15.72 -6.75 17.24
C LEU A 312 15.73 -5.94 15.96
N LEU A 313 15.83 -6.60 14.80
CA LEU A 313 15.89 -5.94 13.51
C LEU A 313 14.58 -5.20 13.17
N PHE A 314 13.43 -5.76 13.54
CA PHE A 314 12.14 -5.06 13.43
C PHE A 314 12.13 -3.78 14.28
N THR A 315 12.61 -3.84 15.50
CA THR A 315 12.67 -2.66 16.38
C THR A 315 13.58 -1.58 15.79
N ILE A 316 14.75 -1.96 15.27
CA ILE A 316 15.68 -1.03 14.62
C ILE A 316 15.05 -0.45 13.35
N ASN A 317 14.48 -1.30 12.47
CA ASN A 317 13.82 -0.85 11.25
C ASN A 317 12.66 0.12 11.57
N LEU A 318 11.83 -0.21 12.56
CA LEU A 318 10.74 0.65 12.99
C LEU A 318 11.23 1.98 13.52
N ALA A 319 12.29 1.99 14.34
CA ALA A 319 12.89 3.22 14.88
C ALA A 319 13.42 4.12 13.74
N VAL A 320 14.21 3.58 12.81
CA VAL A 320 14.71 4.31 11.64
C VAL A 320 13.55 4.82 10.79
N THR A 321 12.55 3.97 10.53
CA THR A 321 11.34 4.33 9.76
C THR A 321 10.60 5.50 10.42
N VAL A 322 10.44 5.48 11.76
CA VAL A 322 9.73 6.54 12.47
C VAL A 322 10.54 7.85 12.43
N ILE A 323 11.85 7.80 12.65
CA ILE A 323 12.71 9.00 12.63
C ILE A 323 12.67 9.62 11.23
N CYS A 324 12.99 8.86 10.18
CA CYS A 324 12.98 9.34 8.79
C CYS A 324 11.58 9.79 8.36
N GLY A 325 10.54 9.05 8.77
CA GLY A 325 9.14 9.40 8.47
C GLY A 325 8.72 10.73 9.10
N CYS A 326 9.10 10.99 10.35
CA CYS A 326 8.85 12.28 10.98
C CYS A 326 9.58 13.43 10.26
N MET A 327 10.82 13.22 9.83
CA MET A 327 11.57 14.20 9.01
C MET A 327 10.85 14.49 7.71
N LEU A 328 10.38 13.46 6.99
CA LEU A 328 9.59 13.63 5.77
C LEU A 328 8.25 14.34 6.02
N VAL A 329 7.58 14.08 7.14
CA VAL A 329 6.35 14.80 7.51
C VAL A 329 6.62 16.30 7.67
N VAL A 330 7.71 16.68 8.31
CA VAL A 330 8.10 18.10 8.46
C VAL A 330 8.43 18.71 7.11
N PHE A 331 9.24 18.02 6.31
CA PHE A 331 9.63 18.44 4.96
C PHE A 331 8.42 18.65 4.04
N TYR A 332 7.50 17.68 3.97
CA TYR A 332 6.31 17.82 3.11
C TYR A 332 5.32 18.86 3.61
N LYS A 333 5.23 19.12 4.91
CA LYS A 333 4.44 20.25 5.40
C LYS A 333 5.04 21.59 5.00
N ALA A 334 6.36 21.70 4.94
CA ALA A 334 7.02 22.89 4.44
C ALA A 334 6.77 23.06 2.93
N TYR A 335 6.94 22.00 2.17
CA TYR A 335 6.63 21.96 0.74
C TYR A 335 5.16 22.37 0.47
N ASP A 336 4.18 21.76 1.15
CA ASP A 336 2.74 22.06 0.96
C ASP A 336 2.46 23.56 1.22
N ARG A 337 3.12 24.18 2.21
CA ARG A 337 2.99 25.62 2.50
C ARG A 337 3.56 26.50 1.38
N VAL A 338 4.72 26.13 0.85
CA VAL A 338 5.35 26.87 -0.27
C VAL A 338 4.49 26.74 -1.54
N ALA A 339 4.07 25.51 -1.87
CA ALA A 339 3.22 25.24 -3.03
C ALA A 339 1.90 26.04 -2.97
N ALA A 340 1.26 26.12 -1.80
CA ALA A 340 0.05 26.90 -1.62
C ALA A 340 0.28 28.41 -1.90
N ARG A 341 1.38 28.99 -1.40
CA ARG A 341 1.73 30.39 -1.65
C ARG A 341 1.98 30.67 -3.13
N VAL A 342 2.68 29.77 -3.82
CA VAL A 342 2.95 29.91 -5.26
C VAL A 342 1.64 29.86 -6.07
N ILE A 343 0.74 28.92 -5.75
CA ILE A 343 -0.56 28.81 -6.42
C ILE A 343 -1.42 30.08 -6.20
N ASP A 344 -1.45 30.58 -4.97
CA ASP A 344 -2.23 31.79 -4.65
C ASP A 344 -1.63 33.04 -5.32
N GLY A 345 -0.31 33.17 -5.34
CA GLY A 345 0.38 34.24 -6.09
C GLY A 345 0.10 34.19 -7.59
N ALA A 346 0.12 32.98 -8.19
CA ALA A 346 -0.20 32.81 -9.61
C ALA A 346 -1.66 33.18 -9.93
N LYS A 347 -2.62 32.87 -9.05
CA LYS A 347 -4.02 33.28 -9.21
C LYS A 347 -4.17 34.82 -9.20
N HIS A 348 -3.50 35.49 -8.26
CA HIS A 348 -3.52 36.96 -8.21
C HIS A 348 -2.95 37.61 -9.47
N PHE A 349 -1.86 37.01 -10.00
CA PHE A 349 -1.24 37.51 -11.24
C PHE A 349 -2.14 37.31 -12.47
N LEU A 350 -2.92 36.23 -12.55
CA LEU A 350 -3.83 35.96 -13.66
C LEU A 350 -5.17 36.73 -13.59
N THR A 351 -5.50 37.33 -12.44
CA THR A 351 -6.73 38.12 -12.22
C THR A 351 -6.47 39.61 -12.20
N ALA A 352 -5.22 40.04 -12.19
CA ALA A 352 -4.80 41.45 -12.38
C ALA A 352 -4.55 41.75 -13.86
#